data_a7c459b45d8e32d05f0da073e9d5647c
#
_entry.id   a7c459b45d8e32d05f0da073e9d5647c
#
_cell.length_a   1.000
_cell.length_b   1.000
_cell.length_c   1.000
_cell.angle_alpha   90.00
_cell.angle_beta   90.00
_cell.angle_gamma   90.00
#
_symmetry.space_group_name_H-M   'P 1'
#
loop_
_entity.id
_entity.type
_entity.pdbx_description
1 polymer ?
#
loop_
_entity_poly.entity_id
_entity_poly.type
_entity_poly.pdbx_seq_one_letter_code
_entity_poly.pdbx_strand_id
1 'polypeptide(L)'
;MPAINQLIANGREPAPKRNKVPALQGCPQKRGVCTRVYTTTPKKPNSALRKVAKVRLTNGFEVVSYIPGEGHNLQEHSVVLIRGGRVKDLPGVRYHILRGVLDTQGLPKRRKRRSLYGAKRPK
;
A
#
# COMPACT_ATOMS: atom_id res chain seq x y z
N MET A 1 -1.73 -39.57 1.74
CA MET A 1 -2.86 -39.24 2.62
C MET A 1 -2.70 -39.91 3.97
N PRO A 2 -2.79 -39.16 5.06
CA PRO A 2 -2.74 -39.78 6.37
C PRO A 2 -4.00 -40.58 6.66
N ALA A 3 -3.82 -41.66 7.42
CA ALA A 3 -4.94 -42.49 7.83
C ALA A 3 -5.75 -41.82 8.94
N ILE A 4 -6.98 -42.27 9.14
CA ILE A 4 -7.87 -41.71 10.18
C ILE A 4 -7.21 -41.75 11.55
N ASN A 5 -6.54 -42.85 11.90
CA ASN A 5 -5.85 -42.99 13.17
C ASN A 5 -4.75 -41.94 13.37
N GLN A 6 -4.05 -41.60 12.30
CA GLN A 6 -3.00 -40.56 12.35
C GLN A 6 -3.60 -39.18 12.56
N LEU A 7 -4.75 -38.91 11.93
CA LEU A 7 -5.44 -37.62 12.12
C LEU A 7 -5.98 -37.46 13.55
N ILE A 8 -6.46 -38.55 14.14
CA ILE A 8 -6.93 -38.52 15.52
C ILE A 8 -5.77 -38.26 16.49
N ALA A 9 -4.61 -38.88 16.25
CA ALA A 9 -3.45 -38.73 17.10
C ALA A 9 -2.78 -37.37 16.99
N ASN A 10 -2.62 -36.86 15.75
CA ASN A 10 -1.83 -35.67 15.49
C ASN A 10 -2.66 -34.44 15.06
N GLY A 11 -3.93 -34.67 14.67
CA GLY A 11 -4.79 -33.61 14.17
C GLY A 11 -4.34 -33.07 12.82
N ARG A 12 -5.01 -32.06 12.37
CA ARG A 12 -4.64 -31.31 11.16
C ARG A 12 -4.13 -29.95 11.56
N GLU A 13 -2.99 -29.58 11.00
CA GLU A 13 -2.45 -28.26 11.21
C GLU A 13 -2.83 -27.38 10.02
N PRO A 14 -3.50 -26.24 10.25
CA PRO A 14 -3.77 -25.31 9.15
C PRO A 14 -2.46 -24.73 8.63
N ALA A 15 -2.42 -24.48 7.34
CA ALA A 15 -1.24 -23.84 6.74
C ALA A 15 -1.03 -22.46 7.36
N PRO A 16 0.22 -22.10 7.68
CA PRO A 16 0.47 -20.78 8.25
C PRO A 16 0.08 -19.68 7.27
N LYS A 17 -0.54 -18.63 7.80
CA LYS A 17 -0.93 -17.50 6.98
C LYS A 17 0.31 -16.71 6.56
N ARG A 18 0.41 -16.50 5.27
CA ARG A 18 1.49 -15.73 4.70
C ARG A 18 1.26 -14.25 4.94
N ASN A 19 2.30 -13.54 5.36
CA ASN A 19 2.22 -12.11 5.48
C ASN A 19 2.19 -11.48 4.08
N LYS A 20 1.12 -10.74 3.78
CA LYS A 20 0.93 -10.10 2.47
C LYS A 20 1.67 -8.77 2.36
N VAL A 21 2.16 -8.24 3.47
CA VAL A 21 2.84 -6.93 3.51
C VAL A 21 4.15 -7.05 4.29
N PRO A 22 5.11 -7.83 3.80
CA PRO A 22 6.34 -8.12 4.55
C PRO A 22 7.17 -6.87 4.86
N ALA A 23 7.11 -5.84 4.03
CA ALA A 23 7.89 -4.63 4.24
C ALA A 23 7.44 -3.82 5.45
N LEU A 24 6.21 -4.02 5.92
CA LEU A 24 5.71 -3.33 7.12
C LEU A 24 6.18 -3.97 8.43
N GLN A 25 6.63 -5.21 8.39
CA GLN A 25 7.17 -5.95 9.54
C GLN A 25 6.24 -5.90 10.77
N GLY A 26 4.94 -6.12 10.54
CA GLY A 26 3.95 -6.14 11.59
C GLY A 26 3.47 -4.77 12.07
N CYS A 27 3.94 -3.70 11.47
CA CYS A 27 3.48 -2.35 11.79
C CYS A 27 2.27 -1.97 10.93
N PRO A 28 1.31 -1.18 11.48
CA PRO A 28 0.19 -0.74 10.65
C PRO A 28 0.59 0.23 9.55
N GLN A 29 1.59 1.07 9.79
CA GLN A 29 2.15 1.97 8.80
C GLN A 29 3.67 2.02 8.96
N LYS A 30 4.35 2.54 7.92
CA LYS A 30 5.80 2.70 7.93
C LYS A 30 6.17 3.96 7.18
N ARG A 31 7.11 4.72 7.72
CA ARG A 31 7.61 5.93 7.08
C ARG A 31 8.69 5.58 6.06
N GLY A 32 8.75 6.35 5.00
CA GLY A 32 9.78 6.19 3.99
C GLY A 32 10.02 7.45 3.20
N VAL A 33 10.99 7.41 2.32
CA VAL A 33 11.36 8.51 1.44
C VAL A 33 11.16 8.06 0.00
N CYS A 34 10.50 8.90 -0.81
CA CYS A 34 10.32 8.60 -2.22
C CYS A 34 11.65 8.66 -2.95
N THR A 35 12.02 7.57 -3.60
CA THR A 35 13.22 7.53 -4.45
C THR A 35 12.88 7.83 -5.89
N ARG A 36 11.65 7.56 -6.29
CA ARG A 36 11.18 7.84 -7.65
C ARG A 36 9.66 7.95 -7.64
N VAL A 37 9.12 8.90 -8.38
CA VAL A 37 7.67 9.06 -8.56
C VAL A 37 7.39 8.97 -10.06
N TYR A 38 6.47 8.09 -10.44
CA TYR A 38 6.18 7.85 -11.85
C TYR A 38 4.76 7.34 -12.02
N THR A 39 4.37 7.13 -13.27
CA THR A 39 3.06 6.55 -13.60
C THR A 39 3.27 5.17 -14.20
N THR A 40 2.28 4.31 -14.03
CA THR A 40 2.31 2.98 -14.61
C THR A 40 0.92 2.62 -15.12
N THR A 41 0.88 1.74 -16.11
CA THR A 41 -0.38 1.24 -16.64
C THR A 41 -0.84 0.03 -15.84
N PRO A 42 -2.17 -0.12 -15.61
CA PRO A 42 -2.68 -1.32 -14.97
C PRO A 42 -2.62 -2.51 -15.93
N LYS A 43 -2.78 -3.71 -15.37
CA LYS A 43 -2.84 -4.90 -16.21
C LYS A 43 -4.17 -4.98 -16.92
N LYS A 44 -4.19 -5.69 -18.06
CA LYS A 44 -5.40 -5.87 -18.86
C LYS A 44 -6.53 -6.48 -18.02
N PRO A 45 -7.80 -6.14 -18.25
CA PRO A 45 -8.31 -5.33 -19.38
C PRO A 45 -8.36 -3.80 -19.10
N ASN A 46 -7.81 -3.33 -18.00
CA ASN A 46 -7.89 -1.92 -17.63
C ASN A 46 -6.82 -1.11 -18.35
N SER A 47 -7.12 0.18 -18.52
CA SER A 47 -6.21 1.13 -19.14
C SER A 47 -6.33 2.48 -18.42
N ALA A 48 -5.21 3.00 -17.98
CA ALA A 48 -5.14 4.30 -17.29
C ALA A 48 -3.69 4.63 -17.02
N LEU A 49 -3.44 5.83 -16.48
CA LEU A 49 -2.14 6.18 -15.92
C LEU A 49 -2.26 6.20 -14.40
N ARG A 50 -1.78 5.16 -13.76
CA ARG A 50 -1.80 5.04 -12.30
C ARG A 50 -0.56 5.67 -11.70
N LYS A 51 -0.73 6.53 -10.71
CA LYS A 51 0.38 7.24 -10.06
C LYS A 51 0.94 6.36 -8.95
N VAL A 52 2.24 6.10 -9.01
CA VAL A 52 2.93 5.27 -8.02
C VAL A 52 4.24 5.94 -7.64
N ALA A 53 4.77 5.54 -6.49
CA ALA A 53 6.05 6.03 -6.01
C ALA A 53 6.86 4.84 -5.49
N LYS A 54 8.15 4.84 -5.82
CA LYS A 54 9.08 3.89 -5.24
C LYS A 54 9.57 4.51 -3.94
N VAL A 55 9.33 3.85 -2.82
CA VAL A 55 9.57 4.37 -1.49
C VAL A 55 10.58 3.50 -0.78
N ARG A 56 11.62 4.12 -0.23
CA ARG A 56 12.59 3.45 0.63
C ARG A 56 12.16 3.64 2.08
N LEU A 57 11.82 2.54 2.73
CA LEU A 57 11.33 2.58 4.10
C LEU A 57 12.44 2.72 5.11
N THR A 58 12.10 3.15 6.32
CA THR A 58 13.06 3.31 7.42
C THR A 58 13.71 2.00 7.84
N ASN A 59 13.06 0.86 7.56
CA ASN A 59 13.60 -0.47 7.84
C ASN A 59 14.49 -1.04 6.71
N GLY A 60 14.78 -0.25 5.68
CA GLY A 60 15.65 -0.64 4.58
C GLY A 60 14.98 -1.25 3.37
N PHE A 61 13.69 -1.62 3.47
CA PHE A 61 12.95 -2.15 2.33
C PHE A 61 12.63 -1.05 1.33
N GLU A 62 12.67 -1.39 0.06
CA GLU A 62 12.27 -0.49 -1.02
C GLU A 62 11.05 -1.10 -1.72
N VAL A 63 9.94 -0.35 -1.74
CA VAL A 63 8.66 -0.86 -2.23
C VAL A 63 8.03 0.14 -3.18
N VAL A 64 7.13 -0.36 -4.04
CA VAL A 64 6.32 0.47 -4.90
C VAL A 64 4.95 0.63 -4.26
N SER A 65 4.56 1.88 -4.02
CA SER A 65 3.31 2.22 -3.35
C SER A 65 2.43 3.05 -4.26
N TYR A 66 1.12 2.81 -4.19
CA TYR A 66 0.14 3.56 -4.94
C TYR A 66 -0.17 4.89 -4.27
N ILE A 67 -0.28 5.95 -5.07
CA ILE A 67 -0.66 7.27 -4.57
C ILE A 67 -2.16 7.45 -4.84
N PRO A 68 -3.01 7.39 -3.78
CA PRO A 68 -4.46 7.47 -3.97
C PRO A 68 -4.93 8.89 -4.25
N GLY A 69 -6.09 8.98 -4.90
CA GLY A 69 -6.75 10.23 -5.18
C GLY A 69 -6.36 10.84 -6.52
N GLU A 70 -6.90 12.00 -6.80
CA GLU A 70 -6.68 12.73 -8.04
C GLU A 70 -5.55 13.73 -7.87
N GLY A 71 -4.40 13.44 -8.47
CA GLY A 71 -3.24 14.30 -8.40
C GLY A 71 -2.48 14.21 -7.08
N HIS A 72 -1.27 14.70 -7.10
CA HIS A 72 -0.40 14.70 -5.92
C HIS A 72 0.70 15.75 -6.12
N ASN A 73 1.41 16.04 -5.02
CA ASN A 73 2.56 16.94 -5.03
C ASN A 73 3.88 16.23 -4.70
N LEU A 74 3.87 14.91 -4.76
CA LEU A 74 5.06 14.14 -4.41
C LEU A 74 6.14 14.25 -5.47
N GLN A 75 7.37 14.26 -5.01
CA GLN A 75 8.56 14.30 -5.86
C GLN A 75 9.65 13.49 -5.19
N GLU A 76 10.77 13.33 -5.86
CA GLU A 76 11.93 12.63 -5.31
C GLU A 76 12.33 13.27 -3.98
N HIS A 77 12.67 12.44 -3.00
CA HIS A 77 13.05 12.82 -1.63
C HIS A 77 11.88 13.29 -0.74
N SER A 78 10.63 13.19 -1.20
CA SER A 78 9.49 13.47 -0.31
C SER A 78 9.36 12.39 0.74
N VAL A 79 9.07 12.79 1.98
CA VAL A 79 8.85 11.86 3.10
C VAL A 79 7.37 11.48 3.12
N VAL A 80 7.09 10.19 3.13
CA VAL A 80 5.72 9.69 3.07
C VAL A 80 5.51 8.59 4.11
N LEU A 81 4.24 8.35 4.43
CA LEU A 81 3.83 7.24 5.28
C LEU A 81 3.03 6.27 4.42
N ILE A 82 3.40 5.00 4.49
CA ILE A 82 2.70 3.97 3.72
C ILE A 82 1.93 3.03 4.64
N ARG A 83 0.90 2.40 4.08
CA ARG A 83 0.12 1.36 4.76
C ARG A 83 -0.01 0.16 3.83
N GLY A 84 -0.44 -0.96 4.39
CA GLY A 84 -0.77 -2.13 3.58
C GLY A 84 -2.03 -1.89 2.75
N GLY A 85 -2.19 -2.70 1.73
CA GLY A 85 -3.32 -2.65 0.82
C GLY A 85 -2.84 -2.77 -0.61
N ARG A 86 -3.20 -3.88 -1.23
CA ARG A 86 -2.79 -4.17 -2.60
C ARG A 86 -3.66 -3.43 -3.61
N VAL A 87 -3.05 -3.00 -4.69
CA VAL A 87 -3.78 -2.51 -5.85
C VAL A 87 -3.90 -3.67 -6.85
N LYS A 88 -5.13 -4.13 -7.04
CA LYS A 88 -5.40 -5.32 -7.86
C LYS A 88 -4.95 -5.13 -9.31
N ASP A 89 -5.10 -3.93 -9.85
CA ASP A 89 -4.76 -3.59 -11.23
C ASP A 89 -3.27 -3.49 -11.49
N LEU A 90 -2.46 -3.30 -10.45
CA LEU A 90 -1.04 -3.03 -10.61
C LEU A 90 -0.24 -4.20 -10.03
N PRO A 91 0.52 -4.91 -10.87
CA PRO A 91 1.34 -6.03 -10.36
C PRO A 91 2.47 -5.52 -9.48
N GLY A 92 2.67 -6.20 -8.34
CA GLY A 92 3.73 -5.85 -7.40
C GLY A 92 3.46 -4.68 -6.49
N VAL A 93 2.33 -4.01 -6.62
CA VAL A 93 1.97 -2.88 -5.75
C VAL A 93 1.13 -3.40 -4.59
N ARG A 94 1.73 -3.49 -3.40
CA ARG A 94 1.09 -4.04 -2.20
C ARG A 94 0.81 -3.00 -1.13
N TYR A 95 1.10 -1.74 -1.40
CA TYR A 95 1.06 -0.69 -0.39
C TYR A 95 0.41 0.55 -0.96
N HIS A 96 -0.11 1.39 -0.07
CA HIS A 96 -0.68 2.69 -0.41
C HIS A 96 0.02 3.78 0.39
N ILE A 97 0.19 4.96 -0.21
CA ILE A 97 0.66 6.14 0.49
C ILE A 97 -0.54 6.82 1.16
N LEU A 98 -0.36 7.24 2.41
CA LEU A 98 -1.41 7.95 3.16
C LEU A 98 -1.44 9.41 2.75
N ARG A 99 -2.63 9.90 2.40
CA ARG A 99 -2.83 11.31 2.03
C ARG A 99 -3.02 12.15 3.28
N GLY A 100 -2.50 13.39 3.24
CA GLY A 100 -2.64 14.33 4.34
C GLY A 100 -1.67 14.12 5.48
N VAL A 101 -0.65 13.28 5.29
CA VAL A 101 0.35 12.94 6.31
C VAL A 101 1.73 13.23 5.77
N LEU A 102 2.59 13.81 6.58
CA LEU A 102 3.96 14.16 6.23
C LEU A 102 3.99 15.05 4.97
N ASP A 103 4.80 14.71 3.97
CA ASP A 103 4.93 15.52 2.75
C ASP A 103 3.82 15.30 1.73
N THR A 104 2.90 14.38 2.01
CA THR A 104 1.79 14.09 1.09
C THR A 104 0.60 14.97 1.44
N GLN A 105 0.26 15.90 0.57
CA GLN A 105 -0.91 16.76 0.79
C GLN A 105 -2.20 15.98 0.58
N GLY A 106 -3.24 16.33 1.35
CA GLY A 106 -4.58 15.81 1.12
C GLY A 106 -5.21 16.43 -0.12
N LEU A 107 -6.40 15.95 -0.45
CA LEU A 107 -7.18 16.46 -1.58
C LEU A 107 -8.16 17.52 -1.08
N PRO A 108 -7.88 18.82 -1.28
CA PRO A 108 -8.72 19.87 -0.69
C PRO A 108 -10.14 19.95 -1.25
N LYS A 109 -10.35 19.43 -2.46
CA LYS A 109 -11.66 19.47 -3.12
C LYS A 109 -12.50 18.22 -2.87
N ARG A 110 -11.97 17.24 -2.14
CA ARG A 110 -12.68 16.00 -1.87
C ARG A 110 -13.74 16.22 -0.80
N ARG A 111 -14.97 15.82 -1.06
CA ARG A 111 -16.10 16.00 -0.13
C ARG A 111 -16.58 14.70 0.49
N LYS A 112 -16.40 13.57 -0.21
CA LYS A 112 -16.80 12.25 0.27
C LYS A 112 -15.57 11.46 0.68
N ARG A 113 -15.70 10.66 1.73
CA ARG A 113 -14.60 9.81 2.24
C ARG A 113 -13.33 10.62 2.49
N ARG A 114 -13.51 11.77 3.10
CA ARG A 114 -12.42 12.75 3.27
C ARG A 114 -11.22 12.19 4.05
N SER A 115 -11.46 11.34 5.03
CA SER A 115 -10.38 10.78 5.84
C SER A 115 -9.43 9.91 5.02
N LEU A 116 -9.92 9.22 3.99
CA LEU A 116 -9.08 8.41 3.12
C LEU A 116 -8.11 9.25 2.29
N TYR A 117 -8.46 10.50 2.03
CA TYR A 117 -7.68 11.36 1.14
C TYR A 117 -7.15 12.61 1.85
N GLY A 118 -7.23 12.64 3.17
CA GLY A 118 -6.69 13.74 3.95
C GLY A 118 -7.36 15.08 3.72
N ALA A 119 -8.64 15.08 3.37
CA ALA A 119 -9.36 16.32 3.08
C ALA A 119 -9.96 16.90 4.36
N LYS A 120 -9.92 18.23 4.46
CA LYS A 120 -10.53 18.95 5.58
C LYS A 120 -12.04 19.04 5.41
N ARG A 121 -12.73 19.22 6.53
CA ARG A 121 -14.20 19.38 6.51
C ARG A 121 -14.57 20.63 5.69
N PRO A 122 -15.44 20.50 4.70
CA PRO A 122 -15.89 21.68 3.96
C PRO A 122 -16.76 22.57 4.84
N LYS A 123 -16.61 23.87 4.68
CA LYS A 123 -17.42 24.84 5.42
C LYS A 123 -18.80 25.01 4.77
#